data_cbf25e64047fb5d4ff9128b1bb78d9d9
#
_entry.id   cbf25e64047fb5d4ff9128b1bb78d9d9
#
_cell.length_a   1.000
_cell.length_b   1.000
_cell.length_c   1.000
_cell.angle_alpha   90.00
_cell.angle_beta   90.00
_cell.angle_gamma   90.00
#
_symmetry.space_group_name_H-M   'P 1'
#
loop_
_entity.id
_entity.type
_entity.pdbx_description
1 polymer ?
#
loop_
_entity_poly.entity_id
_entity_poly.type
_entity_poly.pdbx_seq_one_letter_code
_entity_poly.pdbx_strand_id
1 'polypeptide(L)'
;MDWYVIILRVLHIGAGIFWVGAAFVFFFYIQATARELGPAGQAFVGHLSTKKKLPTAMFISAVLTVLAGLLLYWRSSDGLDADWIATGPGIALTVGGLAAIVTLLIGLVVTGPTVARIGALGQQIASGGGQPTPEQASEMQRLQARMLLVGRIGMVLLAVAVVTMAMARYL
;
A
#
# COMPACT_ATOMS: atom_id res chain seq x y z
N MET A 1 32.08 -1.10 -11.17
CA MET A 1 30.97 -0.72 -10.30
C MET A 1 29.71 -0.63 -11.17
N ASP A 2 28.66 -1.39 -10.86
CA ASP A 2 27.44 -1.41 -11.69
C ASP A 2 26.47 -0.32 -11.18
N TRP A 3 26.62 0.90 -11.73
CA TRP A 3 25.79 2.06 -11.35
C TRP A 3 24.30 1.82 -11.58
N TYR A 4 23.94 1.01 -12.56
CA TYR A 4 22.55 0.65 -12.82
C TYR A 4 21.94 -0.07 -11.62
N VAL A 5 22.62 -1.09 -11.09
CA VAL A 5 22.15 -1.84 -9.91
C VAL A 5 22.10 -0.95 -8.66
N ILE A 6 23.07 -0.07 -8.49
CA ILE A 6 23.09 0.87 -7.35
C ILE A 6 21.88 1.80 -7.39
N ILE A 7 21.59 2.41 -8.53
CA ILE A 7 20.44 3.31 -8.70
C ILE A 7 19.13 2.56 -8.43
N LEU A 8 18.96 1.38 -9.01
CA LEU A 8 17.76 0.56 -8.80
C LEU A 8 17.57 0.20 -7.31
N ARG A 9 18.65 -0.16 -6.61
CA ARG A 9 18.60 -0.45 -5.17
C ARG A 9 18.20 0.78 -4.35
N VAL A 10 18.78 1.94 -4.63
CA VAL A 10 18.43 3.20 -3.95
C VAL A 10 16.96 3.55 -4.19
N LEU A 11 16.48 3.45 -5.42
CA LEU A 11 15.08 3.69 -5.75
C LEU A 11 14.15 2.68 -5.05
N HIS A 12 14.46 1.37 -5.15
CA HIS A 12 13.66 0.31 -4.54
C HIS A 12 13.55 0.47 -3.02
N ILE A 13 14.69 0.63 -2.36
CA ILE A 13 14.74 0.74 -0.89
C ILE A 13 14.15 2.07 -0.43
N GLY A 14 14.54 3.20 -1.05
CA GLY A 14 14.07 4.53 -0.64
C GLY A 14 12.56 4.70 -0.82
N ALA A 15 12.03 4.32 -1.99
CA ALA A 15 10.60 4.35 -2.24
C ALA A 15 9.86 3.31 -1.35
N GLY A 16 10.45 2.14 -1.14
CA GLY A 16 9.89 1.08 -0.28
C GLY A 16 9.78 1.50 1.18
N ILE A 17 10.79 2.14 1.74
CA ILE A 17 10.76 2.69 3.11
C ILE A 17 9.60 3.68 3.26
N PHE A 18 9.43 4.59 2.29
CA PHE A 18 8.33 5.54 2.33
C PHE A 18 6.97 4.84 2.21
N TRP A 19 6.79 3.96 1.22
CA TRP A 19 5.52 3.25 0.99
C TRP A 19 5.11 2.41 2.20
N VAL A 20 5.99 1.52 2.65
CA VAL A 20 5.73 0.61 3.78
C VAL A 20 5.54 1.42 5.06
N GLY A 21 6.46 2.34 5.39
CA GLY A 21 6.39 3.15 6.59
C GLY A 21 5.11 4.00 6.65
N ALA A 22 4.77 4.69 5.55
CA ALA A 22 3.54 5.47 5.47
C ALA A 22 2.29 4.60 5.62
N ALA A 23 2.28 3.38 5.01
CA ALA A 23 1.16 2.45 5.13
C ALA A 23 0.95 1.99 6.57
N PHE A 24 2.02 1.61 7.29
CA PHE A 24 1.95 1.19 8.69
C PHE A 24 1.49 2.35 9.60
N VAL A 25 2.11 3.53 9.47
CA VAL A 25 1.72 4.71 10.26
C VAL A 25 0.28 5.10 9.99
N PHE A 26 -0.13 5.11 8.73
CA PHE A 26 -1.50 5.45 8.38
C PHE A 26 -2.51 4.45 8.95
N PHE A 27 -2.26 3.14 8.79
CA PHE A 27 -3.20 2.10 9.21
C PHE A 27 -3.30 1.98 10.73
N PHE A 28 -2.18 1.91 11.43
CA PHE A 28 -2.18 1.62 12.87
C PHE A 28 -2.42 2.86 13.73
N TYR A 29 -2.02 4.04 13.28
CA TYR A 29 -2.09 5.26 14.10
C TYR A 29 -3.06 6.28 13.54
N ILE A 30 -2.88 6.73 12.30
CA ILE A 30 -3.69 7.83 11.76
C ILE A 30 -5.16 7.41 11.63
N GLN A 31 -5.42 6.26 11.01
CA GLN A 31 -6.78 5.78 10.79
C GLN A 31 -7.49 5.38 12.10
N ALA A 32 -6.76 4.79 13.06
CA ALA A 32 -7.30 4.46 14.37
C ALA A 32 -7.69 5.72 15.12
N THR A 33 -6.77 6.66 15.29
CA THR A 33 -7.03 7.96 15.97
C THR A 33 -8.13 8.76 15.28
N ALA A 34 -8.16 8.77 13.95
CA ALA A 34 -9.21 9.50 13.22
C ALA A 34 -10.63 8.96 13.48
N ARG A 35 -10.77 7.66 13.76
CA ARG A 35 -12.06 7.08 14.17
C ARG A 35 -12.46 7.52 15.56
N GLU A 36 -11.52 7.54 16.50
CA GLU A 36 -11.76 7.97 17.88
C GLU A 36 -12.17 9.44 17.95
N LEU A 37 -11.56 10.30 17.13
CA LEU A 37 -11.86 11.73 17.03
C LEU A 37 -13.14 12.05 16.23
N GLY A 38 -13.79 11.05 15.62
CA GLY A 38 -15.03 11.23 14.88
C GLY A 38 -14.91 12.24 13.71
N PRO A 39 -15.80 13.26 13.61
CA PRO A 39 -15.80 14.20 12.49
C PRO A 39 -14.51 14.99 12.32
N ALA A 40 -13.86 15.38 13.40
CA ALA A 40 -12.57 16.09 13.35
C ALA A 40 -11.45 15.23 12.77
N GLY A 41 -11.39 13.95 13.16
CA GLY A 41 -10.45 12.98 12.60
C GLY A 41 -10.70 12.70 11.12
N GLN A 42 -11.96 12.60 10.71
CA GLN A 42 -12.32 12.44 9.29
C GLN A 42 -11.92 13.65 8.46
N ALA A 43 -12.10 14.87 8.98
CA ALA A 43 -11.65 16.10 8.32
C ALA A 43 -10.12 16.12 8.16
N PHE A 44 -9.37 15.70 9.18
CA PHE A 44 -7.91 15.57 9.13
C PHE A 44 -7.46 14.58 8.04
N VAL A 45 -8.02 13.36 8.01
CA VAL A 45 -7.70 12.36 6.96
C VAL A 45 -8.09 12.88 5.59
N GLY A 46 -9.24 13.54 5.46
CA GLY A 46 -9.66 14.22 4.24
C GLY A 46 -8.63 15.25 3.75
N HIS A 47 -8.09 16.06 4.66
CA HIS A 47 -7.04 17.04 4.34
C HIS A 47 -5.74 16.37 3.90
N LEU A 48 -5.29 15.31 4.58
CA LEU A 48 -4.12 14.52 4.16
C LEU A 48 -4.31 13.95 2.74
N SER A 49 -5.50 13.48 2.42
CA SER A 49 -5.79 12.85 1.13
C SER A 49 -5.89 13.88 0.01
N THR A 50 -6.61 14.99 0.21
CA THR A 50 -6.93 15.95 -0.86
C THR A 50 -5.88 17.06 -1.00
N LYS A 51 -5.42 17.65 0.11
CA LYS A 51 -4.46 18.77 0.09
C LYS A 51 -3.01 18.29 0.12
N LYS A 52 -2.69 17.30 0.95
CA LYS A 52 -1.32 16.77 1.05
C LYS A 52 -1.05 15.63 0.07
N LYS A 53 -2.08 15.12 -0.62
CA LYS A 53 -1.98 14.07 -1.64
C LYS A 53 -1.22 12.82 -1.17
N LEU A 54 -1.32 12.50 0.13
CA LEU A 54 -0.63 11.35 0.72
C LEU A 54 -0.91 10.03 -0.02
N PRO A 55 -2.16 9.69 -0.40
CA PRO A 55 -2.41 8.47 -1.15
C PRO A 55 -1.70 8.44 -2.52
N THR A 56 -1.59 9.59 -3.18
CA THR A 56 -0.88 9.72 -4.46
C THR A 56 0.62 9.48 -4.27
N ALA A 57 1.22 10.07 -3.23
CA ALA A 57 2.64 9.87 -2.92
C ALA A 57 2.93 8.40 -2.57
N MET A 58 2.07 7.76 -1.77
CA MET A 58 2.17 6.33 -1.45
C MET A 58 2.05 5.46 -2.71
N PHE A 59 1.12 5.78 -3.60
CA PHE A 59 0.94 5.05 -4.85
C PHE A 59 2.16 5.16 -5.77
N ILE A 60 2.69 6.36 -5.98
CA ILE A 60 3.90 6.58 -6.78
C ILE A 60 5.08 5.80 -6.19
N SER A 61 5.26 5.85 -4.87
CA SER A 61 6.33 5.11 -4.19
C SER A 61 6.15 3.60 -4.31
N ALA A 62 4.92 3.09 -4.22
CA ALA A 62 4.63 1.67 -4.43
C ALA A 62 5.00 1.22 -5.85
N VAL A 63 4.60 1.99 -6.87
CA VAL A 63 4.94 1.71 -8.27
C VAL A 63 6.45 1.73 -8.49
N LEU A 64 7.15 2.75 -7.99
CA LEU A 64 8.62 2.84 -8.09
C LEU A 64 9.31 1.67 -7.39
N THR A 65 8.85 1.30 -6.19
CA THR A 65 9.37 0.14 -5.46
C THR A 65 9.22 -1.14 -6.26
N VAL A 66 8.02 -1.41 -6.76
CA VAL A 66 7.73 -2.65 -7.49
C VAL A 66 8.51 -2.70 -8.81
N LEU A 67 8.52 -1.61 -9.60
CA LEU A 67 9.23 -1.59 -10.89
C LEU A 67 10.74 -1.74 -10.71
N ALA A 68 11.34 -1.00 -9.77
CA ALA A 68 12.76 -1.14 -9.48
C ALA A 68 13.08 -2.53 -8.92
N GLY A 69 12.20 -3.10 -8.09
CA GLY A 69 12.32 -4.46 -7.58
C GLY A 69 12.27 -5.53 -8.66
N LEU A 70 11.37 -5.41 -9.64
CA LEU A 70 11.29 -6.33 -10.78
C LEU A 70 12.55 -6.31 -11.63
N LEU A 71 13.11 -5.12 -11.89
CA LEU A 71 14.36 -4.98 -12.64
C LEU A 71 15.55 -5.57 -11.86
N LEU A 72 15.60 -5.38 -10.54
CA LEU A 72 16.60 -6.00 -9.68
C LEU A 72 16.45 -7.53 -9.67
N TYR A 73 15.24 -8.03 -9.59
CA TYR A 73 14.94 -9.46 -9.61
C TYR A 73 15.37 -10.09 -10.93
N TRP A 74 14.99 -9.48 -12.07
CA TRP A 74 15.42 -9.91 -13.40
C TRP A 74 16.95 -9.99 -13.52
N ARG A 75 17.63 -8.96 -13.01
CA ARG A 75 19.12 -8.90 -13.07
C ARG A 75 19.76 -9.93 -12.14
N SER A 76 19.16 -10.18 -10.96
CA SER A 76 19.72 -11.14 -9.97
C SER A 76 19.47 -12.58 -10.37
N SER A 77 18.35 -12.86 -11.06
CA SER A 77 17.96 -14.19 -11.52
C SER A 77 18.51 -14.54 -12.91
N ASP A 78 19.40 -13.74 -13.46
CA ASP A 78 19.94 -13.91 -14.83
C ASP A 78 18.86 -14.18 -15.89
N GLY A 79 17.79 -13.35 -15.85
CA GLY A 79 16.67 -13.45 -16.78
C GLY A 79 15.62 -14.51 -16.40
N LEU A 80 15.37 -14.72 -15.12
CA LEU A 80 14.42 -15.70 -14.55
C LEU A 80 14.91 -17.15 -14.66
N ASP A 81 16.19 -17.39 -14.42
CA ASP A 81 16.73 -18.74 -14.30
C ASP A 81 16.02 -19.54 -13.19
N ALA A 82 15.49 -20.71 -13.55
CA ALA A 82 14.73 -21.56 -12.65
C ALA A 82 15.60 -22.14 -11.52
N ASP A 83 16.85 -22.45 -11.78
CA ASP A 83 17.77 -22.99 -10.77
C ASP A 83 18.10 -21.92 -9.73
N TRP A 84 18.28 -20.66 -10.16
CA TRP A 84 18.45 -19.55 -9.23
C TRP A 84 17.18 -19.28 -8.43
N ILE A 85 16.01 -19.30 -9.05
CA ILE A 85 14.72 -19.09 -8.35
C ILE A 85 14.49 -20.14 -7.27
N ALA A 86 14.95 -21.38 -7.49
CA ALA A 86 14.83 -22.48 -6.53
C ALA A 86 15.82 -22.38 -5.34
N THR A 87 16.78 -21.45 -5.35
CA THR A 87 17.66 -21.21 -4.21
C THR A 87 16.92 -20.55 -3.05
N GLY A 88 17.47 -20.64 -1.83
CA GLY A 88 16.92 -19.95 -0.65
C GLY A 88 16.68 -18.44 -0.89
N PRO A 89 17.70 -17.67 -1.33
CA PRO A 89 17.51 -16.26 -1.70
C PRO A 89 16.47 -16.04 -2.79
N GLY A 90 16.47 -16.88 -3.83
CA GLY A 90 15.50 -16.81 -4.94
C GLY A 90 14.07 -16.97 -4.48
N ILE A 91 13.78 -17.98 -3.65
CA ILE A 91 12.46 -18.22 -3.06
C ILE A 91 12.04 -17.03 -2.19
N ALA A 92 12.92 -16.56 -1.29
CA ALA A 92 12.61 -15.45 -0.40
C ALA A 92 12.27 -14.16 -1.16
N LEU A 93 13.05 -13.82 -2.18
CA LEU A 93 12.80 -12.64 -3.04
C LEU A 93 11.55 -12.81 -3.89
N THR A 94 11.25 -14.02 -4.37
CA THR A 94 10.01 -14.32 -5.11
C THR A 94 8.78 -14.11 -4.22
N VAL A 95 8.78 -14.69 -3.03
CA VAL A 95 7.66 -14.54 -2.06
C VAL A 95 7.45 -13.08 -1.70
N GLY A 96 8.53 -12.36 -1.38
CA GLY A 96 8.46 -10.92 -1.05
C GLY A 96 7.98 -10.08 -2.23
N GLY A 97 8.48 -10.34 -3.42
CA GLY A 97 8.07 -9.65 -4.64
C GLY A 97 6.59 -9.86 -4.97
N LEU A 98 6.12 -11.11 -4.92
CA LEU A 98 4.70 -11.43 -5.11
C LEU A 98 3.80 -10.75 -4.06
N ALA A 99 4.19 -10.76 -2.79
CA ALA A 99 3.45 -10.08 -1.73
C ALA A 99 3.34 -8.58 -1.99
N ALA A 100 4.43 -7.92 -2.43
CA ALA A 100 4.43 -6.51 -2.78
C ALA A 100 3.54 -6.20 -4.00
N ILE A 101 3.62 -7.03 -5.06
CA ILE A 101 2.79 -6.90 -6.27
C ILE A 101 1.31 -7.06 -5.92
N VAL A 102 0.95 -8.09 -5.15
CA VAL A 102 -0.44 -8.30 -4.72
C VAL A 102 -0.94 -7.11 -3.90
N THR A 103 -0.11 -6.55 -3.02
CA THR A 103 -0.48 -5.34 -2.25
C THR A 103 -0.71 -4.13 -3.16
N LEU A 104 0.14 -3.91 -4.16
CA LEU A 104 -0.05 -2.84 -5.15
C LEU A 104 -1.35 -3.04 -5.94
N LEU A 105 -1.64 -4.25 -6.40
CA LEU A 105 -2.87 -4.58 -7.12
C LEU A 105 -4.12 -4.36 -6.25
N ILE A 106 -4.09 -4.77 -4.99
CA ILE A 106 -5.16 -4.48 -4.01
C ILE A 106 -5.34 -2.96 -3.88
N GLY A 107 -4.25 -2.20 -3.81
CA GLY A 107 -4.27 -0.74 -3.79
C GLY A 107 -5.00 -0.14 -4.98
N LEU A 108 -4.69 -0.61 -6.18
CA LEU A 108 -5.27 -0.15 -7.44
C LEU A 108 -6.75 -0.54 -7.61
N VAL A 109 -7.04 -1.84 -7.43
CA VAL A 109 -8.34 -2.41 -7.82
C VAL A 109 -9.38 -2.27 -6.71
N VAL A 110 -8.95 -2.26 -5.46
CA VAL A 110 -9.88 -2.26 -4.32
C VAL A 110 -9.81 -0.97 -3.51
N THR A 111 -8.62 -0.60 -3.04
CA THR A 111 -8.47 0.55 -2.12
C THR A 111 -8.80 1.86 -2.80
N GLY A 112 -8.24 2.14 -3.98
CA GLY A 112 -8.47 3.37 -4.73
C GLY A 112 -9.95 3.63 -5.02
N PRO A 113 -10.66 2.71 -5.70
CA PRO A 113 -12.10 2.84 -5.96
C PRO A 113 -12.94 2.97 -4.68
N THR A 114 -12.60 2.23 -3.61
CA THR A 114 -13.33 2.31 -2.35
C THR A 114 -13.18 3.69 -1.69
N VAL A 115 -11.96 4.25 -1.67
CA VAL A 115 -11.69 5.61 -1.16
C VAL A 115 -12.44 6.66 -1.98
N ALA A 116 -12.43 6.54 -3.31
CA ALA A 116 -13.18 7.44 -4.19
C ALA A 116 -14.69 7.40 -3.90
N ARG A 117 -15.24 6.21 -3.69
CA ARG A 117 -16.66 6.04 -3.36
C ARG A 117 -17.02 6.61 -1.99
N ILE A 118 -16.16 6.41 -0.97
CA ILE A 118 -16.33 7.03 0.36
C ILE A 118 -16.35 8.56 0.23
N GLY A 119 -15.43 9.13 -0.56
CA GLY A 119 -15.37 10.56 -0.79
C GLY A 119 -16.62 11.11 -1.48
N ALA A 120 -17.09 10.43 -2.55
CA ALA A 120 -18.30 10.81 -3.27
C ALA A 120 -19.56 10.73 -2.37
N LEU A 121 -19.69 9.66 -1.60
CA LEU A 121 -20.79 9.49 -0.65
C LEU A 121 -20.76 10.56 0.45
N GLY A 122 -19.59 10.90 0.96
CA GLY A 122 -19.44 11.99 1.94
C GLY A 122 -19.86 13.35 1.37
N GLN A 123 -19.56 13.64 0.11
CA GLN A 123 -20.00 14.86 -0.56
C GLN A 123 -21.53 14.88 -0.77
N GLN A 124 -22.13 13.75 -1.16
CA GLN A 124 -23.60 13.64 -1.30
C GLN A 124 -24.31 13.89 0.03
N ILE A 125 -23.81 13.33 1.14
CA ILE A 125 -24.37 13.57 2.47
C ILE A 125 -24.26 15.05 2.85
N ALA A 126 -23.09 15.67 2.62
CA ALA A 126 -22.89 17.08 2.94
C ALA A 126 -23.81 18.02 2.14
N SER A 127 -24.00 17.76 0.84
CA SER A 127 -24.90 18.55 -0.02
C SER A 127 -26.40 18.31 0.26
N GLY A 128 -26.75 17.17 0.86
CA GLY A 128 -28.11 16.81 1.25
C GLY A 128 -28.53 17.28 2.65
N GLY A 129 -27.76 18.18 3.29
CA GLY A 129 -28.09 18.71 4.63
C GLY A 129 -27.26 18.09 5.77
N GLY A 130 -26.26 17.29 5.47
CA GLY A 130 -25.28 16.76 6.43
C GLY A 130 -25.73 15.53 7.21
N GLN A 131 -26.98 15.10 7.12
CA GLN A 131 -27.47 13.87 7.73
C GLN A 131 -27.58 12.74 6.69
N PRO A 132 -26.94 11.57 6.91
CA PRO A 132 -27.05 10.46 5.99
C PRO A 132 -28.43 9.80 6.07
N THR A 133 -28.96 9.36 4.92
CA THR A 133 -30.10 8.43 4.92
C THR A 133 -29.68 7.07 5.48
N PRO A 134 -30.63 6.21 5.90
CA PRO A 134 -30.31 4.85 6.37
C PRO A 134 -29.49 4.04 5.34
N GLU A 135 -29.79 4.19 4.06
CA GLU A 135 -29.07 3.53 2.96
C GLU A 135 -27.64 4.06 2.84
N GLN A 136 -27.46 5.37 2.89
CA GLN A 136 -26.13 6.01 2.85
C GLN A 136 -25.27 5.62 4.07
N ALA A 137 -25.87 5.55 5.25
CA ALA A 137 -25.20 5.10 6.46
C ALA A 137 -24.74 3.64 6.33
N SER A 138 -25.61 2.77 5.85
CA SER A 138 -25.31 1.34 5.61
C SER A 138 -24.21 1.17 4.57
N GLU A 139 -24.26 1.90 3.44
CA GLU A 139 -23.22 1.86 2.43
C GLU A 139 -21.87 2.35 2.99
N MET A 140 -21.85 3.43 3.75
CA MET A 140 -20.63 3.96 4.37
C MET A 140 -20.00 2.93 5.31
N GLN A 141 -20.79 2.27 6.15
CA GLN A 141 -20.31 1.21 7.06
C GLN A 141 -19.70 0.05 6.29
N ARG A 142 -20.34 -0.39 5.20
CA ARG A 142 -19.83 -1.48 4.34
C ARG A 142 -18.49 -1.11 3.71
N LEU A 143 -18.36 0.11 3.17
CA LEU A 143 -17.12 0.58 2.57
C LEU A 143 -16.00 0.71 3.60
N GLN A 144 -16.30 1.19 4.81
CA GLN A 144 -15.33 1.27 5.91
C GLN A 144 -14.89 -0.12 6.38
N ALA A 145 -15.81 -1.07 6.52
CA ALA A 145 -15.48 -2.47 6.87
C ALA A 145 -14.58 -3.11 5.80
N ARG A 146 -14.88 -2.87 4.51
CA ARG A 146 -14.03 -3.32 3.40
C ARG A 146 -12.63 -2.74 3.48
N MET A 147 -12.49 -1.45 3.75
CA MET A 147 -11.19 -0.78 3.92
C MET A 147 -10.38 -1.37 5.06
N LEU A 148 -11.03 -1.71 6.19
CA LEU A 148 -10.37 -2.36 7.32
C LEU A 148 -9.81 -3.73 6.97
N LEU A 149 -10.63 -4.57 6.34
CA LEU A 149 -10.23 -5.92 5.94
C LEU A 149 -9.05 -5.87 4.96
N VAL A 150 -9.20 -5.07 3.90
CA VAL A 150 -8.18 -4.91 2.88
C VAL A 150 -6.89 -4.31 3.45
N GLY A 151 -7.03 -3.34 4.37
CA GLY A 151 -5.89 -2.77 5.07
C GLY A 151 -5.13 -3.81 5.90
N ARG A 152 -5.83 -4.66 6.66
CA ARG A 152 -5.20 -5.77 7.42
C ARG A 152 -4.44 -6.73 6.51
N ILE A 153 -5.06 -7.14 5.41
CA ILE A 153 -4.41 -8.02 4.41
C ILE A 153 -3.16 -7.34 3.86
N GLY A 154 -3.25 -6.08 3.47
CA GLY A 154 -2.12 -5.30 2.96
C GLY A 154 -0.97 -5.20 3.98
N MET A 155 -1.28 -4.97 5.27
CA MET A 155 -0.23 -4.91 6.30
C MET A 155 0.50 -6.25 6.47
N VAL A 156 -0.23 -7.37 6.45
CA VAL A 156 0.39 -8.71 6.52
C VAL A 156 1.28 -8.96 5.30
N LEU A 157 0.79 -8.66 4.10
CA LEU A 157 1.57 -8.84 2.87
C LEU A 157 2.82 -7.97 2.84
N LEU A 158 2.74 -6.70 3.26
CA LEU A 158 3.91 -5.82 3.37
C LEU A 158 4.90 -6.31 4.42
N ALA A 159 4.43 -6.81 5.56
CA ALA A 159 5.30 -7.41 6.57
C ALA A 159 6.03 -8.65 6.02
N VAL A 160 5.31 -9.54 5.30
CA VAL A 160 5.91 -10.68 4.61
C VAL A 160 6.97 -10.22 3.61
N ALA A 161 6.65 -9.22 2.77
CA ALA A 161 7.61 -8.69 1.78
C ALA A 161 8.88 -8.17 2.44
N VAL A 162 8.76 -7.36 3.50
CA VAL A 162 9.93 -6.81 4.22
C VAL A 162 10.77 -7.91 4.85
N VAL A 163 10.14 -8.85 5.56
CA VAL A 163 10.85 -9.92 6.28
C VAL A 163 11.59 -10.84 5.30
N THR A 164 10.90 -11.32 4.26
CA THR A 164 11.51 -12.25 3.29
C THR A 164 12.63 -11.60 2.50
N MET A 165 12.47 -10.34 2.06
CA MET A 165 13.54 -9.61 1.36
C MET A 165 14.73 -9.29 2.27
N ALA A 166 14.50 -8.98 3.56
CA ALA A 166 15.58 -8.76 4.52
C ALA A 166 16.36 -10.03 4.84
N MET A 167 15.67 -11.18 4.87
CA MET A 167 16.29 -12.49 5.17
C MET A 167 17.02 -13.09 3.96
N ALA A 168 16.66 -12.73 2.74
CA ALA A 168 17.16 -13.35 1.51
C ALA A 168 18.70 -13.45 1.42
N ARG A 169 19.44 -12.49 2.00
CA ARG A 169 20.91 -12.51 2.00
C ARG A 169 21.53 -13.54 2.94
N TYR A 170 20.74 -14.17 3.82
CA TYR A 170 21.20 -15.11 4.85
C TYR A 170 20.76 -16.55 4.56
N LEU A 171 20.01 -16.76 3.49
CA LEU A 171 19.54 -18.06 3.01
C LEU A 171 20.38 -18.56 1.84
#